data_cbf4b740fb3672e01a964802beb07a16
#
_entry.id   cbf4b740fb3672e01a964802beb07a16
#
_cell.length_a   1.000
_cell.length_b   1.000
_cell.length_c   1.000
_cell.angle_alpha   90.00
_cell.angle_beta   90.00
_cell.angle_gamma   90.00
#
_symmetry.space_group_name_H-M   'P 1'
#
loop_
_entity.id
_entity.type
_entity.pdbx_description
1 polymer ?
#
loop_
_entity_poly.entity_id
_entity_poly.type
_entity_poly.pdbx_seq_one_letter_code
_entity_poly.pdbx_strand_id
1 'polypeptide(L)'
;MVLTIAIIIVLLGVVLGVAASKPNEFTVRRSARIRATPDRIFPQVNDFHNWAAWSPWEKLDATMTKSFSGATNGRGAVYEWEGNSKVGKGRMEITDVSAPRKVVIKLDFMKPFTAHNTAEFTFEPQGDSTDVTWTMRGASPFITKLMGVFMNMDKMIGRDFEAGLANLKANAER
;
A
#
# COMPACT_ATOMS: atom_id res chain seq x y z
N MET A 1 -15.33 25.58 -35.58
CA MET A 1 -16.23 24.75 -34.76
C MET A 1 -16.16 23.27 -35.10
N VAL A 2 -16.43 22.81 -36.32
CA VAL A 2 -16.37 21.37 -36.70
C VAL A 2 -14.96 20.77 -36.53
N LEU A 3 -13.90 21.45 -36.95
CA LEU A 3 -12.52 21.00 -36.81
C LEU A 3 -12.11 20.85 -35.34
N THR A 4 -12.53 21.79 -34.49
CA THR A 4 -12.24 21.74 -33.03
C THR A 4 -12.90 20.53 -32.37
N ILE A 5 -14.15 20.24 -32.73
CA ILE A 5 -14.91 19.07 -32.24
C ILE A 5 -14.23 17.77 -32.71
N ALA A 6 -13.82 17.69 -33.97
CA ALA A 6 -13.12 16.53 -34.50
C ALA A 6 -11.82 16.26 -33.78
N ILE A 7 -11.02 17.28 -33.46
CA ILE A 7 -9.78 17.16 -32.68
C ILE A 7 -10.06 16.65 -31.26
N ILE A 8 -11.08 17.16 -30.58
CA ILE A 8 -11.47 16.71 -29.24
C ILE A 8 -11.86 15.22 -29.25
N ILE A 9 -12.64 14.80 -30.23
CA ILE A 9 -13.06 13.38 -30.37
C ILE A 9 -11.84 12.48 -30.56
N VAL A 10 -10.90 12.87 -31.40
CA VAL A 10 -9.66 12.11 -31.65
C VAL A 10 -8.83 12.02 -30.36
N LEU A 11 -8.62 13.14 -29.66
CA LEU A 11 -7.87 13.15 -28.38
C LEU A 11 -8.55 12.27 -27.33
N LEU A 12 -9.87 12.32 -27.21
CA LEU A 12 -10.62 11.47 -26.30
C LEU A 12 -10.45 9.99 -26.66
N GLY A 13 -10.55 9.65 -27.95
CA GLY A 13 -10.32 8.29 -28.45
C GLY A 13 -8.93 7.78 -28.12
N VAL A 14 -7.89 8.61 -28.27
CA VAL A 14 -6.51 8.27 -27.90
C VAL A 14 -6.39 8.01 -26.39
N VAL A 15 -6.94 8.88 -25.53
CA VAL A 15 -6.90 8.71 -24.09
C VAL A 15 -7.61 7.42 -23.65
N LEU A 16 -8.78 7.12 -24.21
CA LEU A 16 -9.52 5.89 -23.92
C LEU A 16 -8.76 4.65 -24.43
N GLY A 17 -8.16 4.71 -25.60
CA GLY A 17 -7.33 3.63 -26.16
C GLY A 17 -6.08 3.34 -25.29
N VAL A 18 -5.38 4.39 -24.84
CA VAL A 18 -4.25 4.26 -23.91
C VAL A 18 -4.70 3.68 -22.58
N ALA A 19 -5.84 4.14 -22.02
CA ALA A 19 -6.38 3.58 -20.80
C ALA A 19 -6.73 2.08 -20.96
N ALA A 20 -7.37 1.69 -22.05
CA ALA A 20 -7.75 0.32 -22.33
C ALA A 20 -6.55 -0.64 -22.48
N SER A 21 -5.41 -0.14 -22.98
CA SER A 21 -4.18 -0.92 -23.14
C SER A 21 -3.41 -1.17 -21.83
N LYS A 22 -3.75 -0.47 -20.73
CA LYS A 22 -3.11 -0.67 -19.44
C LYS A 22 -3.49 -2.02 -18.80
N PRO A 23 -2.60 -2.64 -18.00
CA PRO A 23 -2.88 -3.90 -17.30
C PRO A 23 -4.15 -3.85 -16.43
N ASN A 24 -4.80 -5.00 -16.26
CA ASN A 24 -5.97 -5.15 -15.37
C ASN A 24 -5.61 -5.20 -13.89
N GLU A 25 -4.32 -5.31 -13.58
CA GLU A 25 -3.77 -5.30 -12.23
C GLU A 25 -2.64 -4.28 -12.14
N PHE A 26 -2.48 -3.70 -10.99
CA PHE A 26 -1.31 -2.89 -10.66
C PHE A 26 -0.46 -3.59 -9.60
N THR A 27 0.83 -3.30 -9.63
CA THR A 27 1.78 -3.71 -8.60
C THR A 27 2.66 -2.52 -8.26
N VAL A 28 2.74 -2.20 -6.97
CA VAL A 28 3.70 -1.24 -6.41
C VAL A 28 4.64 -2.01 -5.50
N ARG A 29 5.94 -1.85 -5.69
CA ARG A 29 6.97 -2.54 -4.91
C ARG A 29 8.08 -1.60 -4.54
N ARG A 30 8.48 -1.61 -3.25
CA ARG A 30 9.67 -0.91 -2.74
C ARG A 30 10.42 -1.80 -1.78
N SER A 31 11.73 -1.60 -1.68
CA SER A 31 12.60 -2.38 -0.80
C SER A 31 13.56 -1.46 -0.06
N ALA A 32 13.93 -1.87 1.14
CA ALA A 32 14.96 -1.21 1.93
C ALA A 32 15.82 -2.23 2.64
N ARG A 33 17.13 -1.96 2.70
CA ARG A 33 18.07 -2.72 3.55
C ARG A 33 18.09 -2.10 4.94
N ILE A 34 17.78 -2.91 5.93
CA ILE A 34 17.70 -2.54 7.34
C ILE A 34 18.78 -3.32 8.11
N ARG A 35 19.63 -2.62 8.88
CA ARG A 35 20.68 -3.23 9.68
C ARG A 35 20.11 -3.76 10.99
N ALA A 36 19.33 -4.81 10.88
CA ALA A 36 18.73 -5.57 11.97
C ALA A 36 18.35 -6.96 11.45
N THR A 37 18.24 -7.92 12.38
CA THR A 37 17.77 -9.27 12.02
C THR A 37 16.27 -9.28 11.73
N PRO A 38 15.75 -10.24 10.94
CA PRO A 38 14.33 -10.38 10.70
C PRO A 38 13.50 -10.41 11.99
N ASP A 39 13.98 -11.05 13.03
CA ASP A 39 13.29 -11.17 14.34
C ASP A 39 13.03 -9.82 15.02
N ARG A 40 13.85 -8.80 14.75
CA ARG A 40 13.63 -7.43 15.25
C ARG A 40 12.65 -6.63 14.40
N ILE A 41 12.61 -6.89 13.09
CA ILE A 41 11.80 -6.12 12.14
C ILE A 41 10.39 -6.72 12.03
N PHE A 42 10.30 -8.04 11.94
CA PHE A 42 9.06 -8.77 11.71
C PHE A 42 7.92 -8.42 12.68
N PRO A 43 8.14 -8.32 14.02
CA PRO A 43 7.09 -7.94 14.96
C PRO A 43 6.50 -6.54 14.71
N GLN A 44 7.29 -5.62 14.12
CA GLN A 44 6.82 -4.28 13.81
C GLN A 44 5.80 -4.26 12.69
N VAL A 45 5.81 -5.27 11.82
CA VAL A 45 4.85 -5.42 10.71
C VAL A 45 3.73 -6.40 11.06
N ASN A 46 4.05 -7.49 11.77
CA ASN A 46 3.13 -8.57 12.12
C ASN A 46 2.12 -8.20 13.23
N ASP A 47 2.29 -7.05 13.88
CA ASP A 47 1.39 -6.51 14.88
C ASP A 47 0.96 -5.09 14.47
N PHE A 48 -0.34 -4.91 14.19
CA PHE A 48 -0.88 -3.61 13.78
C PHE A 48 -0.76 -2.52 14.86
N HIS A 49 -0.66 -2.87 16.15
CA HIS A 49 -0.43 -1.89 17.21
C HIS A 49 0.93 -1.17 17.05
N ASN A 50 1.91 -1.82 16.43
CA ASN A 50 3.23 -1.26 16.19
C ASN A 50 3.29 -0.32 14.97
N TRP A 51 2.24 -0.30 14.11
CA TRP A 51 2.22 0.50 12.89
C TRP A 51 2.24 2.01 13.15
N ALA A 52 1.71 2.45 14.29
CA ALA A 52 1.76 3.86 14.70
C ALA A 52 3.18 4.44 14.75
N ALA A 53 4.19 3.60 14.94
CA ALA A 53 5.58 4.03 15.05
C ALA A 53 6.24 4.30 13.68
N TRP A 54 5.77 3.65 12.60
CA TRP A 54 6.46 3.71 11.33
C TRP A 54 5.56 3.98 10.11
N SER A 55 4.27 3.61 10.13
CA SER A 55 3.38 3.81 8.99
C SER A 55 3.18 5.29 8.68
N PRO A 56 3.37 5.74 7.44
CA PRO A 56 3.26 7.13 7.07
C PRO A 56 1.81 7.66 7.18
N TRP A 57 0.81 6.79 7.04
CA TRP A 57 -0.61 7.18 7.11
C TRP A 57 -1.10 7.47 8.52
N GLU A 58 -0.43 6.93 9.53
CA GLU A 58 -0.79 7.11 10.94
C GLU A 58 -0.72 8.57 11.42
N LYS A 59 0.03 9.42 10.69
CA LYS A 59 0.25 10.83 11.03
C LYS A 59 -0.56 11.79 10.15
N LEU A 60 -1.31 11.28 9.15
CA LEU A 60 -2.04 12.14 8.21
C LEU A 60 -3.33 12.72 8.80
N ASP A 61 -3.88 12.08 9.83
CA ASP A 61 -5.07 12.53 10.54
C ASP A 61 -4.99 12.18 12.03
N ALA A 62 -4.77 13.20 12.86
CA ALA A 62 -4.69 13.03 14.32
C ALA A 62 -6.05 12.64 14.95
N THR A 63 -7.15 12.83 14.23
CA THR A 63 -8.52 12.53 14.70
C THR A 63 -9.04 11.19 14.15
N MET A 64 -8.22 10.47 13.38
CA MET A 64 -8.59 9.18 12.81
C MET A 64 -8.98 8.18 13.90
N THR A 65 -10.19 7.64 13.79
CA THR A 65 -10.62 6.53 14.66
C THR A 65 -10.00 5.24 14.18
N LYS A 66 -9.57 4.41 15.14
CA LYS A 66 -8.90 3.13 14.91
C LYS A 66 -9.55 2.06 15.78
N SER A 67 -9.73 0.88 15.22
CA SER A 67 -10.14 -0.29 15.99
C SER A 67 -9.30 -1.50 15.64
N PHE A 68 -9.02 -2.31 16.64
CA PHE A 68 -8.29 -3.55 16.52
C PHE A 68 -9.17 -4.68 16.97
N SER A 69 -9.19 -5.77 16.23
CA SER A 69 -10.02 -6.95 16.53
C SER A 69 -9.35 -8.24 16.02
N GLY A 70 -9.95 -9.38 16.32
CA GLY A 70 -9.41 -10.68 15.96
C GLY A 70 -8.20 -11.06 16.82
N ALA A 71 -7.16 -11.62 16.21
CA ALA A 71 -5.92 -11.96 16.91
C ALA A 71 -5.15 -10.68 17.29
N THR A 72 -4.41 -10.73 18.40
CA THR A 72 -3.57 -9.59 18.85
C THR A 72 -2.49 -9.25 17.81
N ASN A 73 -1.91 -10.29 17.18
CA ASN A 73 -0.92 -10.17 16.11
C ASN A 73 -0.97 -11.40 15.22
N GLY A 74 -0.29 -11.35 14.07
CA GLY A 74 -0.23 -12.45 13.13
C GLY A 74 -1.55 -12.72 12.43
N ARG A 75 -1.69 -13.92 11.91
CA ARG A 75 -2.87 -14.32 11.13
C ARG A 75 -4.16 -14.13 11.92
N GLY A 76 -5.13 -13.44 11.30
CA GLY A 76 -6.42 -13.11 11.89
C GLY A 76 -6.43 -11.79 12.69
N ALA A 77 -5.30 -11.09 12.81
CA ALA A 77 -5.29 -9.73 13.34
C ALA A 77 -5.97 -8.78 12.35
N VAL A 78 -6.82 -7.90 12.86
CA VAL A 78 -7.61 -6.94 12.08
C VAL A 78 -7.38 -5.54 12.60
N TYR A 79 -7.21 -4.59 11.68
CA TYR A 79 -7.12 -3.16 11.92
C TYR A 79 -8.09 -2.42 11.00
N GLU A 80 -8.95 -1.60 11.57
CA GLU A 80 -9.88 -0.76 10.84
C GLU A 80 -9.64 0.71 11.18
N TRP A 81 -9.83 1.58 10.18
CA TRP A 81 -9.67 3.02 10.36
C TRP A 81 -10.78 3.79 9.65
N GLU A 82 -11.12 4.95 10.20
CA GLU A 82 -11.95 5.96 9.55
C GLU A 82 -11.46 7.36 9.95
N GLY A 83 -11.18 8.19 8.96
CA GLY A 83 -10.71 9.55 9.17
C GLY A 83 -11.09 10.49 8.01
N ASN A 84 -10.33 11.56 7.87
CA ASN A 84 -10.57 12.60 6.87
C ASN A 84 -10.34 12.10 5.43
N SER A 85 -10.51 12.99 4.44
CA SER A 85 -10.36 12.65 3.02
C SER A 85 -8.96 12.17 2.61
N LYS A 86 -7.92 12.39 3.44
CA LYS A 86 -6.55 11.96 3.16
C LYS A 86 -6.32 10.49 3.51
N VAL A 87 -6.97 10.00 4.57
CA VAL A 87 -6.84 8.62 5.02
C VAL A 87 -8.04 7.75 4.67
N GLY A 88 -9.23 8.36 4.49
CA GLY A 88 -10.44 7.66 4.11
C GLY A 88 -10.93 6.68 5.18
N LYS A 89 -11.51 5.57 4.72
CA LYS A 89 -11.95 4.45 5.56
C LYS A 89 -11.51 3.14 4.95
N GLY A 90 -11.06 2.22 5.77
CA GLY A 90 -10.66 0.90 5.31
C GLY A 90 -10.44 -0.09 6.43
N ARG A 91 -10.02 -1.29 6.01
CA ARG A 91 -9.77 -2.43 6.87
C ARG A 91 -8.57 -3.21 6.36
N MET A 92 -7.73 -3.63 7.26
CA MET A 92 -6.64 -4.58 7.00
C MET A 92 -6.84 -5.84 7.83
N GLU A 93 -6.46 -6.98 7.26
CA GLU A 93 -6.42 -8.27 7.95
C GLU A 93 -5.17 -9.02 7.56
N ILE A 94 -4.41 -9.50 8.54
CA ILE A 94 -3.29 -10.42 8.26
C ILE A 94 -3.88 -11.78 7.92
N THR A 95 -3.73 -12.20 6.67
CA THR A 95 -4.32 -13.43 6.14
C THR A 95 -3.35 -14.60 6.12
N ASP A 96 -2.05 -14.32 6.00
CA ASP A 96 -1.01 -15.37 6.00
C ASP A 96 0.29 -14.85 6.64
N VAL A 97 1.00 -15.74 7.32
CA VAL A 97 2.26 -15.46 8.01
C VAL A 97 3.21 -16.65 7.88
N SER A 98 4.43 -16.36 7.48
CA SER A 98 5.56 -17.30 7.54
C SER A 98 6.69 -16.62 8.32
N ALA A 99 6.65 -16.73 9.65
CA ALA A 99 7.60 -16.06 10.54
C ALA A 99 9.02 -16.62 10.38
N PRO A 100 10.05 -15.80 10.45
CA PRO A 100 10.02 -14.33 10.42
C PRO A 100 10.20 -13.77 8.99
N ARG A 101 9.73 -14.45 7.95
CA ARG A 101 10.08 -14.19 6.55
C ARG A 101 9.00 -13.48 5.73
N LYS A 102 7.71 -13.64 6.10
CA LYS A 102 6.62 -13.10 5.28
C LYS A 102 5.38 -12.77 6.10
N VAL A 103 4.73 -11.66 5.75
CA VAL A 103 3.40 -11.27 6.22
C VAL A 103 2.56 -10.88 5.00
N VAL A 104 1.36 -11.45 4.88
CA VAL A 104 0.38 -11.11 3.84
C VAL A 104 -0.83 -10.46 4.47
N ILE A 105 -1.24 -9.34 3.93
CA ILE A 105 -2.32 -8.50 4.45
C ILE A 105 -3.34 -8.28 3.34
N LYS A 106 -4.59 -8.62 3.63
CA LYS A 106 -5.73 -8.15 2.84
C LYS A 106 -6.01 -6.71 3.22
N LEU A 107 -6.16 -5.83 2.23
CA LEU A 107 -6.34 -4.40 2.40
C LEU A 107 -7.59 -3.95 1.63
N ASP A 108 -8.65 -3.66 2.34
CA ASP A 108 -9.92 -3.22 1.80
C ASP A 108 -10.12 -1.72 2.07
N PHE A 109 -10.16 -0.91 1.01
CA PHE A 109 -10.61 0.48 1.08
C PHE A 109 -12.11 0.57 0.89
N MET A 110 -12.79 1.40 1.68
CA MET A 110 -14.22 1.63 1.62
C MET A 110 -14.56 3.07 1.20
N LYS A 111 -13.70 4.04 1.54
CA LYS A 111 -13.81 5.45 1.17
C LYS A 111 -12.43 5.99 0.78
N PRO A 112 -12.32 6.93 -0.17
CA PRO A 112 -13.40 7.51 -0.99
C PRO A 112 -13.89 6.56 -2.09
N PHE A 113 -13.13 5.52 -2.46
CA PHE A 113 -13.45 4.52 -3.46
C PHE A 113 -13.24 3.13 -2.89
N THR A 114 -14.13 2.20 -3.25
CA THR A 114 -13.95 0.80 -2.88
C THR A 114 -12.82 0.18 -3.70
N ALA A 115 -11.86 -0.42 -3.02
CA ALA A 115 -10.78 -1.18 -3.64
C ALA A 115 -10.35 -2.34 -2.74
N HIS A 116 -9.98 -3.45 -3.35
CA HIS A 116 -9.51 -4.66 -2.67
C HIS A 116 -8.10 -4.95 -3.15
N ASN A 117 -7.15 -4.87 -2.23
CA ASN A 117 -5.74 -5.06 -2.51
C ASN A 117 -5.15 -6.13 -1.60
N THR A 118 -3.99 -6.63 -1.99
CA THR A 118 -3.13 -7.47 -1.15
C THR A 118 -1.81 -6.76 -0.96
N ALA A 119 -1.41 -6.57 0.29
CA ALA A 119 -0.07 -6.12 0.65
C ALA A 119 0.74 -7.31 1.18
N GLU A 120 2.00 -7.38 0.79
CA GLU A 120 2.93 -8.42 1.20
C GLU A 120 4.24 -7.78 1.66
N PHE A 121 4.72 -8.22 2.81
CA PHE A 121 6.07 -7.93 3.29
C PHE A 121 6.89 -9.19 3.27
N THR A 122 8.10 -9.11 2.70
CA THR A 122 9.11 -10.16 2.78
C THR A 122 10.35 -9.65 3.50
N PHE A 123 10.99 -10.54 4.25
CA PHE A 123 12.17 -10.25 5.08
C PHE A 123 13.26 -11.27 4.71
N GLU A 124 14.24 -10.84 3.93
CA GLU A 124 15.33 -11.70 3.45
C GLU A 124 16.61 -11.37 4.22
N PRO A 125 17.13 -12.30 5.05
CA PRO A 125 18.38 -12.09 5.77
C PRO A 125 19.56 -11.88 4.82
N GLN A 126 20.40 -10.88 5.12
CA GLN A 126 21.59 -10.54 4.37
C GLN A 126 22.75 -10.24 5.36
N GLY A 127 23.35 -11.28 5.93
CA GLY A 127 24.38 -11.13 6.98
C GLY A 127 23.82 -10.50 8.24
N ASP A 128 24.31 -9.32 8.61
CA ASP A 128 23.85 -8.52 9.77
C ASP A 128 22.62 -7.65 9.47
N SER A 129 22.13 -7.72 8.25
CA SER A 129 21.04 -6.88 7.72
C SER A 129 19.90 -7.72 7.17
N THR A 130 18.78 -7.10 6.92
CA THR A 130 17.60 -7.72 6.26
C THR A 130 17.16 -6.85 5.09
N ASP A 131 16.96 -7.46 3.93
CA ASP A 131 16.27 -6.82 2.82
C ASP A 131 14.76 -6.97 3.04
N VAL A 132 14.09 -5.84 3.35
CA VAL A 132 12.66 -5.77 3.53
C VAL A 132 12.02 -5.27 2.26
N THR A 133 11.10 -6.05 1.70
CA THR A 133 10.34 -5.66 0.51
C THR A 133 8.86 -5.53 0.87
N TRP A 134 8.27 -4.40 0.50
CA TRP A 134 6.85 -4.13 0.59
C TRP A 134 6.25 -4.11 -0.82
N THR A 135 5.32 -5.01 -1.08
CA THR A 135 4.61 -5.12 -2.35
C THR A 135 3.11 -4.95 -2.12
N MET A 136 2.43 -4.16 -2.93
CA MET A 136 0.98 -4.09 -2.99
C MET A 136 0.50 -4.41 -4.39
N ARG A 137 -0.53 -5.24 -4.49
CA ARG A 137 -1.20 -5.62 -5.74
C ARG A 137 -2.69 -5.43 -5.61
N GLY A 138 -3.33 -5.04 -6.70
CA GLY A 138 -4.77 -4.88 -6.74
C GLY A 138 -5.31 -4.80 -8.15
N ALA A 139 -6.63 -4.92 -8.27
CA ALA A 139 -7.31 -4.74 -9.54
C ALA A 139 -7.19 -3.30 -10.03
N SER A 140 -7.05 -3.14 -11.34
CA SER A 140 -7.02 -1.85 -12.02
C SER A 140 -8.25 -1.74 -12.95
N PRO A 141 -9.45 -1.45 -12.39
CA PRO A 141 -10.65 -1.24 -13.20
C PRO A 141 -10.47 -0.06 -14.16
N PHE A 142 -11.30 0.03 -15.19
CA PHE A 142 -11.12 1.00 -16.28
C PHE A 142 -10.96 2.45 -15.77
N ILE A 143 -11.70 2.84 -14.73
CA ILE A 143 -11.58 4.18 -14.14
C ILE A 143 -10.20 4.43 -13.56
N THR A 144 -9.60 3.43 -12.89
CA THR A 144 -8.23 3.51 -12.36
C THR A 144 -7.20 3.58 -13.49
N LYS A 145 -7.42 2.83 -14.57
CA LYS A 145 -6.58 2.90 -15.78
C LYS A 145 -6.65 4.28 -16.42
N LEU A 146 -7.85 4.87 -16.51
CA LEU A 146 -8.07 6.21 -17.05
C LEU A 146 -7.36 7.27 -16.19
N MET A 147 -7.52 7.22 -14.87
CA MET A 147 -6.77 8.09 -13.96
C MET A 147 -5.25 7.92 -14.11
N GLY A 148 -4.80 6.68 -14.30
CA GLY A 148 -3.41 6.35 -14.52
C GLY A 148 -2.81 6.86 -15.86
N VAL A 149 -3.61 7.40 -16.78
CA VAL A 149 -3.08 8.13 -17.96
C VAL A 149 -2.49 9.47 -17.55
N PHE A 150 -3.09 10.11 -16.54
CA PHE A 150 -2.71 11.46 -16.08
C PHE A 150 -1.86 11.43 -14.79
N MET A 151 -1.96 10.35 -14.02
CA MET A 151 -1.31 10.22 -12.71
C MET A 151 -0.46 8.95 -12.65
N ASN A 152 0.77 9.08 -12.17
CA ASN A 152 1.63 7.92 -11.96
C ASN A 152 1.36 7.31 -10.56
N MET A 153 0.49 6.30 -10.51
CA MET A 153 0.09 5.61 -9.28
C MET A 153 1.29 4.94 -8.58
N ASP A 154 2.20 4.32 -9.34
CA ASP A 154 3.41 3.71 -8.76
C ASP A 154 4.28 4.74 -8.05
N LYS A 155 4.45 5.93 -8.65
CA LYS A 155 5.24 7.01 -8.04
C LYS A 155 4.56 7.58 -6.80
N MET A 156 3.23 7.69 -6.80
CA MET A 156 2.47 8.26 -5.67
C MET A 156 2.50 7.30 -4.48
N ILE A 157 2.04 6.07 -4.66
CA ILE A 157 2.01 5.06 -3.59
C ILE A 157 3.43 4.65 -3.19
N GLY A 158 4.34 4.56 -4.17
CA GLY A 158 5.72 4.20 -3.93
C GLY A 158 6.47 5.16 -3.01
N ARG A 159 6.18 6.47 -3.06
CA ARG A 159 6.73 7.46 -2.11
C ARG A 159 6.30 7.19 -0.68
N ASP A 160 5.03 6.81 -0.48
CA ASP A 160 4.53 6.47 0.85
C ASP A 160 5.20 5.19 1.37
N PHE A 161 5.42 4.19 0.49
CA PHE A 161 6.15 2.97 0.85
C PHE A 161 7.61 3.27 1.21
N GLU A 162 8.27 4.11 0.44
CA GLU A 162 9.65 4.56 0.72
C GLU A 162 9.74 5.25 2.07
N ALA A 163 8.80 6.16 2.37
CA ALA A 163 8.72 6.83 3.66
C ALA A 163 8.44 5.85 4.82
N GLY A 164 7.51 4.91 4.62
CA GLY A 164 7.21 3.86 5.61
C GLY A 164 8.41 2.95 5.88
N LEU A 165 9.09 2.48 4.84
CA LEU A 165 10.29 1.65 4.96
C LEU A 165 11.45 2.41 5.62
N ALA A 166 11.61 3.71 5.35
CA ALA A 166 12.61 4.55 6.02
C ALA A 166 12.30 4.70 7.52
N ASN A 167 11.04 4.87 7.90
CA ASN A 167 10.63 4.94 9.31
C ASN A 167 10.83 3.58 10.00
N LEU A 168 10.45 2.47 9.33
CA LEU A 168 10.65 1.11 9.83
C LEU A 168 12.12 0.83 10.06
N LYS A 169 12.99 1.25 9.14
CA LYS A 169 14.44 1.18 9.28
C LYS A 169 14.92 1.96 10.50
N ALA A 170 14.52 3.22 10.63
CA ALA A 170 14.92 4.06 11.76
C ALA A 170 14.49 3.48 13.11
N ASN A 171 13.35 2.77 13.17
CA ASN A 171 12.87 2.09 14.37
C ASN A 171 13.67 0.82 14.67
N ALA A 172 13.96 0.01 13.66
CA ALA A 172 14.61 -1.28 13.85
C ALA A 172 16.12 -1.18 14.14
N GLU A 173 16.75 -0.10 13.68
CA GLU A 173 18.21 0.14 13.85
C GLU A 173 18.57 0.86 15.17
N ARG A 174 17.59 1.22 16.00
CA ARG A 174 17.80 1.75 17.37
C ARG A 174 18.15 0.61 18.31
#